data_7fae7397070e004f600e9e09d6ff1a66
#
_entry.id   7fae7397070e004f600e9e09d6ff1a66
#
_cell.length_a   1.000
_cell.length_b   1.000
_cell.length_c   1.000
_cell.angle_alpha   90.00
_cell.angle_beta   90.00
_cell.angle_gamma   90.00
#
_symmetry.space_group_name_H-M   'P 1'
#
loop_
_entity.id
_entity.type
_entity.pdbx_description
1 polymer ?
#
loop_
_entity_poly.entity_id
_entity_poly.type
_entity_poly.pdbx_seq_one_letter_code
_entity_poly.pdbx_strand_id
1 'polypeptide(L)'
;MKKVNFTRVAIQHFLSVGEEPITVDFTKGLHVITGTNKDKPDRRNAIGKSTIADSIYFAIFGDTLRELKKDLIPNNITGGKTHVELDFEVVLPKETIQYKIVRTLNPSKVFIFKDGVDITRDSIGNTNKFICDVTSATPSIFQNCVIMTVNNAVPFMAKSKLEKRKFIEDIFGMEVFSQMLTQLRVEYNEIKRDHDIEVTKLTEVKHQRNNFNKQKEAIINKRVEKKQLYIERKNNNTEERTRLISRLGEFKDQDTSEIEDTINILKDKLSFIEGKIGEKIAEVSTKKAELSHSKATYSKIGTDEAECPVCLRPMDDHDVEHLINEKADLKDRLIKFGADIKGISEVLENAKSIKTVVQNAISNNTNKLSEAKLANQKRESLNQRISQLDEWLAELEIDLNAVGNTDTDFDTLINQTGDRLTEIEAAVESLRKSLANLDLVKYVVSEEGVKSFIVNKLLELLNNKLLTYLRQLDANSICIFNEYFEEEITNEKNKVCSYFNFSGAERKAIDLACLFTFSDMRRLQGGVKYNLAIYDELFDSSFDEKGIELVTQILQERTEELNECSIVISHRKESIKAVTGEVVFIEKENGISRRVDYNEQ
;
A
#
# COMPACT_ATOMS: atom_id res chain seq x y z
N MET A 1 -12.50 -16.79 11.38
CA MET A 1 -12.00 -15.42 11.21
C MET A 1 -11.65 -14.89 12.58
N LYS A 2 -10.49 -14.27 12.74
CA LYS A 2 -10.05 -13.68 14.01
C LYS A 2 -10.80 -12.37 14.26
N LYS A 3 -11.35 -12.22 15.50
CA LYS A 3 -11.92 -10.94 15.95
C LYS A 3 -11.13 -10.46 17.17
N VAL A 4 -10.91 -9.17 17.26
CA VAL A 4 -10.35 -8.52 18.44
C VAL A 4 -11.42 -7.59 19.00
N ASN A 5 -11.97 -7.96 20.13
CA ASN A 5 -13.01 -7.19 20.80
C ASN A 5 -12.37 -6.43 21.97
N PHE A 6 -12.21 -5.14 21.81
CA PHE A 6 -11.85 -4.27 22.94
C PHE A 6 -13.05 -4.21 23.89
N THR A 7 -12.79 -4.36 25.17
CA THR A 7 -13.86 -4.40 26.18
C THR A 7 -13.81 -3.18 27.10
N ARG A 8 -12.62 -2.70 27.45
CA ARG A 8 -12.49 -1.60 28.39
C ARG A 8 -11.12 -0.93 28.28
N VAL A 9 -11.08 0.38 28.50
CA VAL A 9 -9.86 1.14 28.76
C VAL A 9 -9.96 1.87 30.11
N ALA A 10 -8.88 1.84 30.89
CA ALA A 10 -8.72 2.61 32.12
C ALA A 10 -7.45 3.48 32.03
N ILE A 11 -7.58 4.74 32.40
CA ILE A 11 -6.59 5.77 32.14
C ILE A 11 -6.34 6.56 33.42
N GLN A 12 -5.08 6.71 33.83
CA GLN A 12 -4.69 7.47 35.01
C GLN A 12 -3.36 8.19 34.76
N HIS A 13 -3.22 9.44 35.19
CA HIS A 13 -2.04 10.29 35.01
C HIS A 13 -1.54 10.35 33.54
N PHE A 14 -2.47 10.40 32.60
CA PHE A 14 -2.19 10.36 31.17
C PHE A 14 -2.78 11.60 30.48
N LEU A 15 -1.95 12.39 29.85
CA LEU A 15 -2.30 13.67 29.21
C LEU A 15 -3.11 14.56 30.17
N SER A 16 -4.38 14.81 29.91
CA SER A 16 -5.23 15.64 30.75
C SER A 16 -5.88 14.91 31.93
N VAL A 17 -5.82 13.56 31.95
CA VAL A 17 -6.40 12.74 33.05
C VAL A 17 -5.45 12.75 34.24
N GLY A 18 -5.99 13.03 35.42
CA GLY A 18 -5.24 13.13 36.66
C GLY A 18 -5.19 11.84 37.47
N GLU A 19 -5.30 12.00 38.79
CA GLU A 19 -5.20 10.89 39.76
C GLU A 19 -6.45 10.00 39.74
N GLU A 20 -7.61 10.59 39.55
CA GLU A 20 -8.86 9.83 39.43
C GLU A 20 -8.89 9.13 38.05
N PRO A 21 -9.03 7.79 38.00
CA PRO A 21 -8.98 7.08 36.75
C PRO A 21 -10.26 7.29 35.93
N ILE A 22 -10.10 7.54 34.63
CA ILE A 22 -11.21 7.49 33.68
C ILE A 22 -11.28 6.08 33.11
N THR A 23 -12.43 5.46 33.25
CA THR A 23 -12.71 4.14 32.66
C THR A 23 -13.80 4.27 31.60
N VAL A 24 -13.61 3.63 30.46
CA VAL A 24 -14.61 3.56 29.38
C VAL A 24 -14.77 2.11 28.95
N ASP A 25 -16.02 1.63 29.02
CA ASP A 25 -16.41 0.30 28.57
C ASP A 25 -16.86 0.37 27.10
N PHE A 26 -16.40 -0.58 26.28
CA PHE A 26 -16.71 -0.62 24.85
C PHE A 26 -17.88 -1.56 24.59
N THR A 27 -19.08 -1.12 24.98
CA THR A 27 -20.31 -1.84 24.71
C THR A 27 -20.83 -1.54 23.30
N LYS A 28 -21.67 -2.45 22.77
CA LYS A 28 -22.30 -2.24 21.47
C LYS A 28 -23.18 -0.98 21.49
N GLY A 29 -23.11 -0.21 20.42
CA GLY A 29 -23.93 0.96 20.24
C GLY A 29 -23.14 2.19 19.79
N LEU A 30 -23.84 3.24 19.45
CA LEU A 30 -23.27 4.55 19.16
C LEU A 30 -23.14 5.34 20.45
N HIS A 31 -21.90 5.53 20.90
CA HIS A 31 -21.55 6.26 22.10
C HIS A 31 -21.05 7.66 21.74
N VAL A 32 -21.23 8.61 22.63
CA VAL A 32 -20.70 9.96 22.47
C VAL A 32 -19.82 10.33 23.64
N ILE A 33 -18.61 10.81 23.37
CA ILE A 33 -17.74 11.44 24.35
C ILE A 33 -17.85 12.96 24.18
N THR A 34 -18.37 13.62 25.19
CA THR A 34 -18.55 15.07 25.23
C THR A 34 -18.16 15.61 26.61
N GLY A 35 -18.38 16.88 26.86
CA GLY A 35 -18.18 17.42 28.19
C GLY A 35 -18.07 18.93 28.25
N THR A 36 -17.67 19.42 29.42
CA THR A 36 -17.56 20.85 29.74
C THR A 36 -16.20 21.21 30.33
N ASN A 37 -15.80 22.44 30.11
CA ASN A 37 -14.59 23.00 30.66
C ASN A 37 -14.96 24.01 31.76
N LYS A 38 -14.81 23.63 33.02
CA LYS A 38 -15.08 24.54 34.16
C LYS A 38 -14.04 25.64 34.30
N ASP A 39 -12.79 25.38 33.82
CA ASP A 39 -11.74 26.39 33.84
C ASP A 39 -12.01 27.51 32.81
N LYS A 40 -12.79 27.19 31.76
CA LYS A 40 -13.20 28.11 30.69
C LYS A 40 -14.63 27.79 30.27
N PRO A 41 -15.66 28.24 31.01
CA PRO A 41 -17.06 27.86 30.80
C PRO A 41 -17.59 28.11 29.38
N ASP A 42 -17.06 29.12 28.70
CA ASP A 42 -17.44 29.49 27.34
C ASP A 42 -16.82 28.59 26.26
N ARG A 43 -15.95 27.64 26.64
CA ARG A 43 -15.22 26.77 25.72
C ARG A 43 -15.52 25.30 26.01
N ARG A 44 -15.94 24.57 24.99
CA ARG A 44 -16.15 23.12 25.04
C ARG A 44 -14.97 22.32 24.47
N ASN A 45 -13.91 22.99 24.06
CA ASN A 45 -12.68 22.39 23.55
C ASN A 45 -11.63 22.26 24.66
N ALA A 46 -10.60 21.42 24.39
CA ALA A 46 -9.48 21.17 25.29
C ALA A 46 -9.87 20.58 26.67
N ILE A 47 -10.93 19.78 26.72
CA ILE A 47 -11.38 19.06 27.92
C ILE A 47 -10.82 17.65 28.04
N GLY A 48 -9.98 17.22 27.11
CA GLY A 48 -9.35 15.88 27.16
C GLY A 48 -10.16 14.75 26.53
N LYS A 49 -11.17 15.04 25.71
CA LYS A 49 -11.97 14.00 25.03
C LYS A 49 -11.11 13.04 24.21
N SER A 50 -10.25 13.56 23.36
CA SER A 50 -9.35 12.75 22.49
C SER A 50 -8.30 11.97 23.27
N THR A 51 -8.10 12.25 24.56
CA THR A 51 -7.20 11.50 25.44
C THR A 51 -7.59 10.03 25.51
N ILE A 52 -8.89 9.69 25.38
CA ILE A 52 -9.37 8.32 25.35
C ILE A 52 -8.88 7.60 24.09
N ALA A 53 -8.95 8.24 22.93
CA ALA A 53 -8.43 7.68 21.69
C ALA A 53 -6.89 7.52 21.75
N ASP A 54 -6.18 8.56 22.22
CA ASP A 54 -4.74 8.50 22.44
C ASP A 54 -4.33 7.37 23.38
N SER A 55 -5.11 7.08 24.44
CA SER A 55 -4.80 6.04 25.42
C SER A 55 -4.85 4.63 24.84
N ILE A 56 -5.83 4.34 23.98
CA ILE A 56 -5.96 3.05 23.32
C ILE A 56 -4.76 2.84 22.35
N TYR A 57 -4.44 3.87 21.59
CA TYR A 57 -3.30 3.85 20.69
C TYR A 57 -1.99 3.68 21.47
N PHE A 58 -1.85 4.42 22.57
CA PHE A 58 -0.69 4.31 23.45
C PHE A 58 -0.57 2.91 24.08
N ALA A 59 -1.66 2.31 24.52
CA ALA A 59 -1.65 0.95 25.09
C ALA A 59 -1.09 -0.07 24.08
N ILE A 60 -1.46 0.03 22.80
CA ILE A 60 -1.05 -0.92 21.76
C ILE A 60 0.37 -0.62 21.26
N PHE A 61 0.66 0.63 20.87
CA PHE A 61 1.90 0.98 20.15
C PHE A 61 2.97 1.62 21.03
N GLY A 62 2.60 2.21 22.17
CA GLY A 62 3.52 2.89 23.08
C GLY A 62 3.80 4.35 22.71
N ASP A 63 3.08 4.89 21.73
CA ASP A 63 3.11 6.27 21.28
C ASP A 63 1.70 6.86 21.30
N THR A 64 1.56 8.17 21.16
CA THR A 64 0.26 8.84 21.01
C THR A 64 -0.05 9.09 19.54
N LEU A 65 -1.33 9.26 19.20
CA LEU A 65 -1.77 9.65 17.85
C LEU A 65 -1.13 10.95 17.36
N ARG A 66 -0.74 11.81 18.31
CA ARG A 66 -0.12 13.13 18.07
C ARG A 66 1.39 13.08 18.02
N GLU A 67 1.99 11.89 18.11
CA GLU A 67 3.45 11.68 18.11
C GLU A 67 4.18 12.52 19.18
N LEU A 68 3.58 12.64 20.37
CA LEU A 68 4.16 13.40 21.47
C LEU A 68 5.42 12.73 22.00
N LYS A 69 6.40 13.53 22.40
CA LYS A 69 7.55 13.01 23.14
C LYS A 69 7.09 12.36 24.45
N LYS A 70 7.75 11.28 24.86
CA LYS A 70 7.35 10.47 26.03
C LYS A 70 7.30 11.24 27.35
N ASP A 71 8.09 12.27 27.48
CA ASP A 71 8.12 13.18 28.63
C ASP A 71 6.89 14.12 28.70
N LEU A 72 6.18 14.30 27.59
CA LEU A 72 4.98 15.12 27.49
C LEU A 72 3.68 14.31 27.65
N ILE A 73 3.76 12.99 27.76
CA ILE A 73 2.59 12.11 27.89
C ILE A 73 2.04 12.08 29.34
N PRO A 74 2.88 12.02 30.39
CA PRO A 74 2.39 12.08 31.76
C PRO A 74 1.61 13.38 32.04
N ASN A 75 0.60 13.30 32.89
CA ASN A 75 -0.13 14.50 33.30
C ASN A 75 0.83 15.50 33.97
N ASN A 76 0.88 16.68 33.43
CA ASN A 76 1.83 17.74 33.87
C ASN A 76 1.44 18.44 35.16
N ILE A 77 0.22 18.23 35.65
CA ILE A 77 -0.27 18.84 36.90
C ILE A 77 -0.07 17.88 38.06
N THR A 78 -0.52 16.63 37.89
CA THR A 78 -0.44 15.65 38.98
C THR A 78 0.94 15.01 39.09
N GLY A 79 1.75 15.02 38.03
CA GLY A 79 3.09 14.43 38.00
C GLY A 79 3.17 12.94 38.35
N GLY A 80 2.04 12.26 38.40
CA GLY A 80 1.95 10.85 38.80
C GLY A 80 2.48 9.88 37.75
N LYS A 81 2.53 8.60 38.16
CA LYS A 81 2.91 7.50 37.28
C LYS A 81 1.80 7.26 36.27
N THR A 82 2.07 7.55 35.00
CA THR A 82 1.12 7.22 33.93
C THR A 82 0.77 5.75 33.97
N HIS A 83 -0.52 5.43 33.91
CA HIS A 83 -1.04 4.08 33.91
C HIS A 83 -2.20 3.99 32.92
N VAL A 84 -2.05 3.11 31.94
CA VAL A 84 -3.08 2.83 30.94
C VAL A 84 -3.29 1.31 30.89
N GLU A 85 -4.51 0.90 31.14
CA GLU A 85 -4.94 -0.50 30.99
C GLU A 85 -5.90 -0.61 29.80
N LEU A 86 -5.71 -1.64 28.98
CA LEU A 86 -6.60 -1.97 27.86
C LEU A 86 -6.94 -3.45 27.94
N ASP A 87 -8.22 -3.73 28.18
CA ASP A 87 -8.77 -5.08 28.18
C ASP A 87 -9.38 -5.40 26.81
N PHE A 88 -9.10 -6.58 26.30
CA PHE A 88 -9.65 -7.04 25.03
C PHE A 88 -9.71 -8.56 24.93
N GLU A 89 -10.55 -9.04 24.05
CA GLU A 89 -10.71 -10.48 23.74
C GLU A 89 -10.26 -10.76 22.31
N VAL A 90 -9.59 -11.87 22.13
CA VAL A 90 -9.31 -12.43 20.81
C VAL A 90 -10.21 -13.62 20.59
N VAL A 91 -11.20 -13.45 19.72
CA VAL A 91 -12.15 -14.50 19.37
C VAL A 91 -11.63 -15.23 18.14
N LEU A 92 -11.30 -16.48 18.32
CA LEU A 92 -10.91 -17.43 17.29
C LEU A 92 -12.08 -18.41 17.03
N PRO A 93 -12.08 -19.17 15.91
CA PRO A 93 -13.18 -20.10 15.60
C PRO A 93 -13.47 -21.17 16.67
N LYS A 94 -12.49 -21.46 17.53
CA LYS A 94 -12.58 -22.54 18.53
C LYS A 94 -12.48 -22.06 19.97
N GLU A 95 -12.02 -20.84 20.19
CA GLU A 95 -11.75 -20.33 21.54
C GLU A 95 -11.85 -18.80 21.58
N THR A 96 -12.15 -18.27 22.76
CA THR A 96 -12.04 -16.83 23.06
C THR A 96 -11.01 -16.68 24.17
N ILE A 97 -10.03 -15.81 23.94
CA ILE A 97 -8.90 -15.59 24.83
C ILE A 97 -8.97 -14.16 25.34
N GLN A 98 -8.90 -14.00 26.65
CA GLN A 98 -8.88 -12.69 27.31
C GLN A 98 -7.46 -12.16 27.37
N TYR A 99 -7.29 -10.91 27.00
CA TYR A 99 -6.02 -10.20 27.09
C TYR A 99 -6.19 -8.89 27.86
N LYS A 100 -5.14 -8.53 28.58
CA LYS A 100 -4.98 -7.24 29.21
C LYS A 100 -3.61 -6.68 28.90
N ILE A 101 -3.54 -5.46 28.40
CA ILE A 101 -2.31 -4.69 28.26
C ILE A 101 -2.27 -3.66 29.38
N VAL A 102 -1.14 -3.56 30.08
CA VAL A 102 -0.88 -2.52 31.07
C VAL A 102 0.38 -1.78 30.65
N ARG A 103 0.26 -0.50 30.43
CA ARG A 103 1.39 0.34 30.04
C ARG A 103 1.58 1.50 31.01
N THR A 104 2.81 1.72 31.40
CA THR A 104 3.17 2.78 32.35
C THR A 104 4.30 3.65 31.81
N LEU A 105 4.34 4.90 32.27
CA LEU A 105 5.52 5.77 32.18
C LEU A 105 5.92 6.22 33.59
N ASN A 106 7.19 6.52 33.73
CA ASN A 106 7.81 6.90 34.99
C ASN A 106 7.66 5.81 36.09
N PRO A 107 8.21 4.58 35.89
CA PRO A 107 9.07 4.11 34.80
C PRO A 107 8.31 3.60 33.58
N SER A 108 8.96 3.64 32.38
CA SER A 108 8.41 3.08 31.16
C SER A 108 8.41 1.56 31.21
N LYS A 109 7.22 0.96 31.27
CA LYS A 109 7.02 -0.50 31.24
C LYS A 109 5.78 -0.85 30.44
N VAL A 110 5.76 -2.04 29.89
CA VAL A 110 4.59 -2.64 29.24
C VAL A 110 4.46 -4.07 29.70
N PHE A 111 3.25 -4.47 30.04
CA PHE A 111 2.88 -5.84 30.42
C PHE A 111 1.73 -6.28 29.55
N ILE A 112 1.72 -7.57 29.21
CA ILE A 112 0.58 -8.21 28.55
C ILE A 112 0.23 -9.50 29.30
N PHE A 113 -1.05 -9.65 29.61
CA PHE A 113 -1.60 -10.80 30.29
C PHE A 113 -2.53 -11.56 29.34
N LYS A 114 -2.50 -12.88 29.41
CA LYS A 114 -3.43 -13.78 28.74
C LYS A 114 -4.16 -14.60 29.81
N ASP A 115 -5.49 -14.52 29.85
CA ASP A 115 -6.32 -15.20 30.84
C ASP A 115 -5.82 -15.00 32.28
N GLY A 116 -5.32 -13.76 32.57
CA GLY A 116 -4.76 -13.38 33.88
C GLY A 116 -3.29 -13.76 34.08
N VAL A 117 -2.67 -14.52 33.20
CA VAL A 117 -1.27 -14.94 33.29
C VAL A 117 -0.38 -13.94 32.55
N ASP A 118 0.69 -13.49 33.19
CA ASP A 118 1.68 -12.60 32.57
C ASP A 118 2.48 -13.34 31.49
N ILE A 119 2.41 -12.83 30.27
CA ILE A 119 3.10 -13.34 29.07
C ILE A 119 4.01 -12.29 28.43
N THR A 120 4.39 -11.29 29.21
CA THR A 120 5.28 -10.19 28.79
C THR A 120 6.60 -10.77 28.27
N ARG A 121 7.12 -10.17 27.20
CA ARG A 121 8.40 -10.56 26.61
C ARG A 121 9.57 -9.91 27.34
N ASP A 122 10.76 -10.36 27.02
CA ASP A 122 12.05 -9.95 27.58
C ASP A 122 12.37 -8.46 27.41
N SER A 123 11.81 -7.81 26.41
CA SER A 123 12.01 -6.40 26.14
C SER A 123 10.72 -5.68 25.72
N ILE A 124 10.69 -4.35 25.92
CA ILE A 124 9.57 -3.50 25.47
C ILE A 124 9.36 -3.64 23.95
N GLY A 125 10.43 -3.71 23.17
CA GLY A 125 10.36 -3.87 21.72
C GLY A 125 9.71 -5.21 21.31
N ASN A 126 10.12 -6.30 21.93
CA ASN A 126 9.57 -7.63 21.66
C ASN A 126 8.12 -7.76 22.17
N THR A 127 7.81 -7.12 23.31
CA THR A 127 6.44 -7.07 23.82
C THR A 127 5.54 -6.26 22.88
N ASN A 128 6.00 -5.13 22.35
CA ASN A 128 5.26 -4.33 21.38
C ASN A 128 4.98 -5.11 20.08
N LYS A 129 5.97 -5.81 19.53
CA LYS A 129 5.76 -6.70 18.38
C LYS A 129 4.71 -7.75 18.68
N PHE A 130 4.82 -8.41 19.84
CA PHE A 130 3.88 -9.44 20.25
C PHE A 130 2.46 -8.88 20.43
N ILE A 131 2.28 -7.67 20.99
CA ILE A 131 0.98 -6.99 21.06
C ILE A 131 0.43 -6.74 19.66
N CYS A 132 1.24 -6.22 18.73
CA CYS A 132 0.85 -6.01 17.34
C CYS A 132 0.43 -7.33 16.66
N ASP A 133 1.15 -8.42 16.89
CA ASP A 133 0.83 -9.74 16.33
C ASP A 133 -0.49 -10.30 16.90
N VAL A 134 -0.68 -10.20 18.23
CA VAL A 134 -1.91 -10.63 18.91
C VAL A 134 -3.11 -9.81 18.45
N THR A 135 -2.98 -8.50 18.36
CA THR A 135 -4.05 -7.61 17.89
C THR A 135 -4.15 -7.54 16.37
N SER A 136 -3.12 -7.99 15.65
CA SER A 136 -2.94 -7.80 14.20
C SER A 136 -3.08 -6.33 13.79
N ALA A 137 -2.63 -5.43 14.65
CA ALA A 137 -2.70 -3.99 14.47
C ALA A 137 -1.39 -3.46 13.89
N THR A 138 -1.50 -2.62 12.87
CA THR A 138 -0.42 -1.73 12.44
C THR A 138 -0.84 -0.28 12.71
N PRO A 139 0.11 0.64 12.95
CA PRO A 139 -0.21 2.04 13.17
C PRO A 139 -1.10 2.62 12.07
N SER A 140 -0.76 2.34 10.81
CA SER A 140 -1.50 2.83 9.64
C SER A 140 -2.95 2.34 9.62
N ILE A 141 -3.17 1.04 9.83
CA ILE A 141 -4.52 0.46 9.86
C ILE A 141 -5.31 1.01 11.05
N PHE A 142 -4.69 1.11 12.21
CA PHE A 142 -5.37 1.52 13.42
C PHE A 142 -5.82 2.98 13.35
N GLN A 143 -4.97 3.87 12.83
CA GLN A 143 -5.27 5.29 12.63
C GLN A 143 -6.31 5.58 11.54
N ASN A 144 -6.48 4.69 10.58
CA ASN A 144 -7.39 4.93 9.46
C ASN A 144 -8.66 4.08 9.49
N CYS A 145 -8.70 3.01 10.31
CA CYS A 145 -9.85 2.11 10.36
C CYS A 145 -10.46 1.91 11.76
N VAL A 146 -9.74 2.28 12.81
CA VAL A 146 -10.22 2.13 14.19
C VAL A 146 -10.35 3.48 14.88
N ILE A 147 -9.29 4.30 14.87
CA ILE A 147 -9.30 5.64 15.45
C ILE A 147 -9.20 6.66 14.32
N MET A 148 -10.33 7.18 13.95
CA MET A 148 -10.48 8.06 12.81
C MET A 148 -10.52 9.50 13.28
N THR A 149 -9.38 10.21 13.15
CA THR A 149 -9.28 11.63 13.50
C THR A 149 -9.21 12.44 12.21
N VAL A 150 -10.01 13.49 12.13
CA VAL A 150 -10.08 14.29 10.90
C VAL A 150 -9.14 15.51 10.95
N ASN A 151 -8.73 15.94 12.14
CA ASN A 151 -7.99 17.19 12.31
C ASN A 151 -6.48 17.02 12.58
N ASN A 152 -6.01 15.85 12.99
CA ASN A 152 -4.62 15.63 13.38
C ASN A 152 -3.80 14.77 12.41
N ALA A 153 -4.42 14.15 11.43
CA ALA A 153 -3.73 13.41 10.38
C ALA A 153 -3.99 14.08 9.03
N VAL A 154 -2.99 14.04 8.15
CA VAL A 154 -3.21 14.43 6.75
C VAL A 154 -4.31 13.52 6.19
N PRO A 155 -5.46 14.08 5.73
CA PRO A 155 -6.53 13.28 5.17
C PRO A 155 -6.00 12.34 4.09
N PHE A 156 -6.60 11.16 3.97
CA PHE A 156 -6.14 10.19 2.97
C PHE A 156 -6.00 10.81 1.57
N MET A 157 -6.99 11.62 1.17
CA MET A 157 -7.01 12.27 -0.14
C MET A 157 -5.92 13.33 -0.32
N ALA A 158 -5.42 13.90 0.76
CA ALA A 158 -4.32 14.87 0.74
C ALA A 158 -2.92 14.24 0.83
N LYS A 159 -2.84 12.93 1.11
CA LYS A 159 -1.56 12.20 1.15
C LYS A 159 -0.92 12.11 -0.24
N SER A 160 0.39 11.92 -0.26
CA SER A 160 1.12 11.64 -1.49
C SER A 160 0.63 10.32 -2.12
N LYS A 161 0.81 10.16 -3.41
CA LYS A 161 0.41 8.95 -4.14
C LYS A 161 1.07 7.68 -3.62
N LEU A 162 2.34 7.77 -3.28
CA LEU A 162 3.07 6.63 -2.73
C LEU A 162 2.47 6.18 -1.40
N GLU A 163 2.11 7.13 -0.53
CA GLU A 163 1.46 6.84 0.75
C GLU A 163 0.05 6.29 0.57
N LYS A 164 -0.73 6.83 -0.38
CA LYS A 164 -2.06 6.31 -0.72
C LYS A 164 -1.99 4.87 -1.22
N ARG A 165 -1.11 4.61 -2.19
CA ARG A 165 -0.89 3.27 -2.74
C ARG A 165 -0.46 2.29 -1.64
N LYS A 166 0.53 2.66 -0.85
CA LYS A 166 1.00 1.82 0.26
C LYS A 166 -0.10 1.53 1.26
N PHE A 167 -0.88 2.54 1.63
CA PHE A 167 -2.02 2.36 2.55
C PHE A 167 -3.08 1.40 1.98
N ILE A 168 -3.42 1.53 0.70
CA ILE A 168 -4.39 0.65 0.06
C ILE A 168 -3.82 -0.77 -0.08
N GLU A 169 -2.55 -0.91 -0.45
CA GLU A 169 -1.87 -2.22 -0.49
C GLU A 169 -1.82 -2.87 0.90
N ASP A 170 -1.60 -2.10 1.97
CA ASP A 170 -1.64 -2.57 3.36
C ASP A 170 -3.05 -3.04 3.75
N ILE A 171 -4.07 -2.23 3.44
CA ILE A 171 -5.48 -2.63 3.68
C ILE A 171 -5.76 -3.96 3.00
N PHE A 172 -5.31 -4.13 1.77
CA PHE A 172 -5.55 -5.31 0.96
C PHE A 172 -4.55 -6.46 1.21
N GLY A 173 -3.59 -6.28 2.11
CA GLY A 173 -2.57 -7.29 2.42
C GLY A 173 -1.72 -7.67 1.20
N MET A 174 -1.58 -6.76 0.24
CA MET A 174 -0.88 -6.99 -1.02
C MET A 174 0.65 -6.94 -0.90
N GLU A 175 1.16 -6.46 0.22
CA GLU A 175 2.59 -6.44 0.51
C GLU A 175 3.22 -7.84 0.38
N VAL A 176 2.45 -8.88 0.70
CA VAL A 176 2.90 -10.28 0.56
C VAL A 176 3.34 -10.61 -0.87
N PHE A 177 2.66 -10.08 -1.89
CA PHE A 177 3.03 -10.31 -3.29
C PHE A 177 4.36 -9.66 -3.64
N SER A 178 4.63 -8.47 -3.12
CA SER A 178 5.91 -7.77 -3.31
C SER A 178 7.06 -8.49 -2.61
N GLN A 179 6.81 -9.03 -1.41
CA GLN A 179 7.78 -9.86 -0.68
C GLN A 179 8.04 -11.17 -1.41
N MET A 180 6.99 -11.85 -1.89
CA MET A 180 7.11 -13.07 -2.70
C MET A 180 7.91 -12.83 -3.98
N LEU A 181 7.62 -11.75 -4.72
CA LEU A 181 8.37 -11.39 -5.93
C LEU A 181 9.86 -11.13 -5.65
N THR A 182 10.15 -10.48 -4.54
CA THR A 182 11.55 -10.23 -4.14
C THR A 182 12.27 -11.53 -3.85
N GLN A 183 11.65 -12.42 -3.10
CA GLN A 183 12.21 -13.74 -2.78
C GLN A 183 12.38 -14.60 -4.04
N LEU A 184 11.37 -14.64 -4.90
CA LEU A 184 11.41 -15.37 -6.17
C LEU A 184 12.51 -14.85 -7.11
N ARG A 185 12.79 -13.55 -7.12
CA ARG A 185 13.88 -12.99 -7.93
C ARG A 185 15.25 -13.48 -7.46
N VAL A 186 15.45 -13.58 -6.16
CA VAL A 186 16.71 -14.10 -5.60
C VAL A 186 16.87 -15.57 -6.01
N GLU A 187 15.86 -16.39 -5.75
CA GLU A 187 15.89 -17.82 -6.05
C GLU A 187 16.04 -18.10 -7.56
N TYR A 188 15.33 -17.34 -8.40
CA TYR A 188 15.45 -17.44 -9.86
C TYR A 188 16.88 -17.13 -10.34
N ASN A 189 17.50 -16.08 -9.82
CA ASN A 189 18.84 -15.71 -10.22
C ASN A 189 19.89 -16.74 -9.78
N GLU A 190 19.71 -17.36 -8.62
CA GLU A 190 20.58 -18.45 -8.15
C GLU A 190 20.46 -19.67 -9.06
N ILE A 191 19.25 -20.17 -9.29
CA ILE A 191 19.04 -21.34 -10.15
C ILE A 191 19.46 -21.07 -11.60
N LYS A 192 19.22 -19.85 -12.10
CA LYS A 192 19.66 -19.45 -13.44
C LYS A 192 21.18 -19.51 -13.57
N ARG A 193 21.89 -18.99 -12.59
CA ARG A 193 23.37 -19.06 -12.58
C ARG A 193 23.84 -20.52 -12.58
N ASP A 194 23.22 -21.37 -11.76
CA ASP A 194 23.60 -22.79 -11.68
C ASP A 194 23.28 -23.53 -13.00
N HIS A 195 22.14 -23.23 -13.62
CA HIS A 195 21.80 -23.74 -14.96
C HIS A 195 22.84 -23.33 -16.00
N ASP A 196 23.23 -22.05 -16.05
CA ASP A 196 24.18 -21.55 -17.04
C ASP A 196 25.58 -22.19 -16.85
N ILE A 197 25.96 -22.46 -15.61
CA ILE A 197 27.16 -23.21 -15.28
C ILE A 197 27.07 -24.65 -15.79
N GLU A 198 25.97 -25.37 -15.54
CA GLU A 198 25.82 -26.76 -15.97
C GLU A 198 25.69 -26.88 -17.50
N VAL A 199 25.01 -25.95 -18.19
CA VAL A 199 25.00 -25.89 -19.67
C VAL A 199 26.39 -25.73 -20.27
N THR A 200 27.23 -24.94 -19.59
CA THR A 200 28.62 -24.77 -19.97
C THR A 200 29.36 -26.10 -19.89
N LYS A 201 29.30 -26.76 -18.74
CA LYS A 201 29.95 -28.08 -18.53
C LYS A 201 29.42 -29.11 -19.54
N LEU A 202 28.13 -29.10 -19.86
CA LEU A 202 27.52 -30.01 -20.82
C LEU A 202 28.14 -29.87 -22.23
N THR A 203 28.22 -28.62 -22.68
CA THR A 203 28.77 -28.33 -24.01
C THR A 203 30.23 -28.78 -24.10
N GLU A 204 30.97 -28.54 -23.04
CA GLU A 204 32.37 -28.93 -22.89
C GLU A 204 32.57 -30.45 -22.97
N VAL A 205 31.81 -31.23 -22.16
CA VAL A 205 31.91 -32.67 -22.11
C VAL A 205 31.46 -33.33 -23.42
N LYS A 206 30.37 -32.84 -24.06
CA LYS A 206 29.92 -33.31 -25.39
C LYS A 206 31.03 -33.19 -26.43
N HIS A 207 31.71 -32.10 -26.43
CA HIS A 207 32.78 -31.87 -27.37
C HIS A 207 34.00 -32.76 -27.09
N GLN A 208 34.35 -32.92 -25.81
CA GLN A 208 35.43 -33.85 -25.39
C GLN A 208 35.18 -35.28 -25.91
N ARG A 209 33.96 -35.80 -25.65
CA ARG A 209 33.58 -37.15 -26.10
C ARG A 209 33.68 -37.32 -27.61
N ASN A 210 33.21 -36.33 -28.36
CA ASN A 210 33.30 -36.36 -29.83
C ASN A 210 34.76 -36.38 -30.34
N ASN A 211 35.63 -35.63 -29.66
CA ASN A 211 37.04 -35.62 -30.01
C ASN A 211 37.71 -36.95 -29.70
N PHE A 212 37.43 -37.54 -28.53
CA PHE A 212 38.00 -38.87 -28.19
C PHE A 212 37.58 -39.94 -29.18
N ASN A 213 36.29 -39.96 -29.62
CA ASN A 213 35.82 -40.91 -30.65
C ASN A 213 36.57 -40.75 -31.96
N LYS A 214 36.71 -39.48 -32.44
CA LYS A 214 37.48 -39.21 -33.67
C LYS A 214 38.94 -39.58 -33.56
N GLN A 215 39.54 -39.36 -32.41
CA GLN A 215 40.91 -39.69 -32.14
C GLN A 215 41.11 -41.21 -32.12
N LYS A 216 40.21 -41.97 -31.51
CA LYS A 216 40.22 -43.42 -31.52
C LYS A 216 40.17 -43.97 -32.97
N GLU A 217 39.24 -43.43 -33.78
CA GLU A 217 39.14 -43.80 -35.20
C GLU A 217 40.46 -43.53 -35.97
N ALA A 218 41.07 -42.37 -35.71
CA ALA A 218 42.32 -42.01 -36.33
C ALA A 218 43.50 -42.93 -35.90
N ILE A 219 43.49 -43.38 -34.64
CA ILE A 219 44.47 -44.34 -34.15
C ILE A 219 44.32 -45.70 -34.79
N ILE A 220 43.05 -46.13 -34.95
CA ILE A 220 42.71 -47.42 -35.57
C ILE A 220 43.14 -47.44 -37.04
N ASN A 221 42.93 -46.35 -37.77
CA ASN A 221 43.14 -46.33 -39.22
C ASN A 221 44.61 -46.19 -39.66
N LYS A 222 45.44 -45.36 -39.06
CA LYS A 222 46.94 -45.34 -39.41
C LYS A 222 47.69 -44.57 -38.34
N ARG A 223 48.84 -45.21 -37.85
CA ARG A 223 49.74 -44.60 -36.85
C ARG A 223 50.40 -43.30 -37.31
N VAL A 224 50.65 -43.18 -38.59
CA VAL A 224 51.38 -42.02 -39.14
C VAL A 224 50.46 -40.82 -39.39
N GLU A 225 49.26 -41.07 -39.86
CA GLU A 225 48.22 -40.03 -40.12
C GLU A 225 47.66 -39.44 -38.79
N LYS A 226 47.79 -40.21 -37.71
CA LYS A 226 47.28 -39.87 -36.41
C LYS A 226 47.89 -38.55 -35.87
N LYS A 227 49.21 -38.45 -35.97
CA LYS A 227 49.94 -37.26 -35.49
C LYS A 227 49.56 -36.01 -36.31
N GLN A 228 49.38 -36.18 -37.61
CA GLN A 228 49.07 -35.09 -38.51
C GLN A 228 47.61 -34.63 -38.31
N LEU A 229 46.70 -35.56 -38.06
CA LEU A 229 45.29 -35.26 -37.75
C LEU A 229 45.14 -34.52 -36.42
N TYR A 230 45.94 -34.87 -35.41
CA TYR A 230 45.94 -34.15 -34.14
C TYR A 230 46.48 -32.71 -34.28
N ILE A 231 47.53 -32.54 -35.10
CA ILE A 231 48.07 -31.23 -35.40
C ILE A 231 47.06 -30.38 -36.15
N GLU A 232 46.37 -30.95 -37.14
CA GLU A 232 45.30 -30.27 -37.90
C GLU A 232 44.14 -29.85 -37.00
N ARG A 233 43.71 -30.71 -36.09
CA ARG A 233 42.65 -30.40 -35.11
C ARG A 233 43.08 -29.33 -34.12
N LYS A 234 44.30 -29.40 -33.62
CA LYS A 234 44.89 -28.38 -32.73
C LYS A 234 44.87 -27.01 -33.42
N ASN A 235 45.23 -26.96 -34.70
CA ASN A 235 45.22 -25.74 -35.49
C ASN A 235 43.78 -25.20 -35.67
N ASN A 236 42.84 -26.08 -35.99
CA ASN A 236 41.44 -25.70 -36.18
C ASN A 236 40.83 -25.11 -34.88
N ASN A 237 41.06 -25.77 -33.75
CA ASN A 237 40.56 -25.27 -32.45
C ASN A 237 41.25 -23.97 -32.04
N THR A 238 42.52 -23.80 -32.39
CA THR A 238 43.28 -22.55 -32.15
C THR A 238 42.73 -21.41 -33.00
N GLU A 239 42.38 -21.69 -34.27
CA GLU A 239 41.71 -20.70 -35.15
C GLU A 239 40.31 -20.33 -34.63
N GLU A 240 39.50 -21.35 -34.26
CA GLU A 240 38.17 -21.12 -33.72
C GLU A 240 38.24 -20.26 -32.45
N ARG A 241 39.15 -20.60 -31.53
CA ARG A 241 39.41 -19.82 -30.32
C ARG A 241 39.76 -18.36 -30.63
N THR A 242 40.64 -18.15 -31.59
CA THR A 242 41.07 -16.82 -32.00
C THR A 242 39.89 -16.00 -32.56
N ARG A 243 39.05 -16.64 -33.39
CA ARG A 243 37.79 -15.99 -33.92
C ARG A 243 36.81 -15.65 -32.80
N LEU A 244 36.66 -16.57 -31.82
CA LEU A 244 35.74 -16.32 -30.70
C LEU A 244 36.27 -15.23 -29.78
N ILE A 245 37.58 -15.16 -29.53
CA ILE A 245 38.20 -14.05 -28.78
C ILE A 245 38.03 -12.73 -29.51
N SER A 246 38.24 -12.70 -30.84
CA SER A 246 37.97 -11.51 -31.64
C SER A 246 36.50 -11.11 -31.55
N ARG A 247 35.62 -12.08 -31.68
CA ARG A 247 34.17 -11.86 -31.58
C ARG A 247 33.71 -11.45 -30.17
N LEU A 248 34.40 -11.96 -29.14
CA LEU A 248 34.17 -11.54 -27.75
C LEU A 248 34.55 -10.07 -27.53
N GLY A 249 35.59 -9.59 -28.23
CA GLY A 249 36.00 -8.20 -28.19
C GLY A 249 34.96 -7.21 -28.76
N GLU A 250 34.03 -7.71 -29.60
CA GLU A 250 32.93 -6.90 -30.14
C GLU A 250 31.82 -6.65 -29.10
N PHE A 251 31.74 -7.51 -28.08
CA PHE A 251 30.70 -7.38 -27.03
C PHE A 251 31.28 -6.71 -25.78
N LYS A 252 30.93 -5.46 -25.56
CA LYS A 252 31.25 -4.78 -24.31
C LYS A 252 30.34 -5.31 -23.21
N ASP A 253 30.90 -5.44 -22.03
CA ASP A 253 30.12 -5.71 -20.83
C ASP A 253 29.18 -4.55 -20.59
N GLN A 254 27.91 -4.85 -20.52
CA GLN A 254 26.91 -3.83 -20.28
C GLN A 254 26.31 -4.05 -18.89
N ASP A 255 26.64 -3.13 -18.01
CA ASP A 255 25.95 -3.09 -16.73
C ASP A 255 24.46 -2.77 -16.96
N THR A 256 23.65 -3.76 -16.66
CA THR A 256 22.19 -3.63 -16.80
C THR A 256 21.54 -2.97 -15.59
N SER A 257 22.28 -2.84 -14.47
CA SER A 257 21.74 -2.32 -13.22
C SER A 257 21.28 -0.88 -13.37
N GLU A 258 22.09 -0.05 -14.02
CA GLU A 258 21.77 1.36 -14.25
C GLU A 258 20.52 1.54 -15.13
N ILE A 259 20.33 0.63 -16.10
CA ILE A 259 19.13 0.63 -16.96
C ILE A 259 17.91 0.13 -16.18
N GLU A 260 18.08 -0.91 -15.36
CA GLU A 260 17.00 -1.43 -14.50
C GLU A 260 16.57 -0.39 -13.47
N ASP A 261 17.52 0.27 -12.83
CA ASP A 261 17.25 1.38 -11.92
C ASP A 261 16.53 2.53 -12.64
N THR A 262 16.99 2.85 -13.86
CA THR A 262 16.34 3.87 -14.68
C THR A 262 14.89 3.47 -15.01
N ILE A 263 14.66 2.21 -15.37
CA ILE A 263 13.30 1.68 -15.64
C ILE A 263 12.44 1.77 -14.38
N ASN A 264 12.98 1.42 -13.21
CA ASN A 264 12.26 1.49 -11.94
C ASN A 264 11.90 2.93 -11.59
N ILE A 265 12.88 3.84 -11.69
CA ILE A 265 12.65 5.28 -11.49
C ILE A 265 11.60 5.84 -12.47
N LEU A 266 11.64 5.38 -13.73
CA LEU A 266 10.66 5.79 -14.72
C LEU A 266 9.26 5.22 -14.44
N LYS A 267 9.16 3.99 -13.94
CA LYS A 267 7.89 3.37 -13.50
C LYS A 267 7.30 4.10 -12.31
N ASP A 268 8.14 4.46 -11.33
CA ASP A 268 7.72 5.26 -10.18
C ASP A 268 7.20 6.64 -10.64
N LYS A 269 7.93 7.27 -11.57
CA LYS A 269 7.49 8.54 -12.18
C LYS A 269 6.19 8.36 -12.96
N LEU A 270 6.04 7.25 -13.70
CA LEU A 270 4.82 6.95 -14.45
C LEU A 270 3.63 6.81 -13.51
N SER A 271 3.79 6.02 -12.45
CA SER A 271 2.77 5.85 -11.40
C SER A 271 2.38 7.19 -10.77
N PHE A 272 3.38 8.02 -10.46
CA PHE A 272 3.14 9.38 -9.95
C PHE A 272 2.35 10.25 -10.94
N ILE A 273 2.72 10.21 -12.24
CA ILE A 273 2.04 10.98 -13.30
C ILE A 273 0.61 10.47 -13.50
N GLU A 274 0.41 9.16 -13.53
CA GLU A 274 -0.91 8.51 -13.69
C GLU A 274 -1.86 8.91 -12.58
N GLY A 275 -1.37 8.97 -11.35
CA GLY A 275 -2.16 9.48 -10.28
C GLY A 275 -2.47 10.96 -10.38
N LYS A 276 -1.48 11.77 -10.78
CA LYS A 276 -1.76 13.19 -11.01
C LYS A 276 -2.78 13.40 -12.14
N ILE A 277 -2.75 12.56 -13.15
CA ILE A 277 -3.77 12.53 -14.19
C ILE A 277 -5.13 12.14 -13.58
N GLY A 278 -5.17 11.08 -12.75
CA GLY A 278 -6.39 10.64 -12.06
C GLY A 278 -6.98 11.72 -11.17
N GLU A 279 -6.14 12.35 -10.30
CA GLU A 279 -6.53 13.50 -9.50
C GLU A 279 -7.15 14.60 -10.36
N LYS A 280 -6.46 14.95 -11.47
CA LYS A 280 -6.92 16.04 -12.35
C LYS A 280 -8.16 15.71 -13.18
N ILE A 281 -8.32 14.46 -13.57
CA ILE A 281 -9.55 13.97 -14.21
C ILE A 281 -10.73 14.06 -13.23
N ALA A 282 -10.53 13.62 -11.99
CA ALA A 282 -11.52 13.73 -10.92
C ALA A 282 -11.92 15.21 -10.67
N GLU A 283 -10.90 16.08 -10.58
CA GLU A 283 -11.06 17.51 -10.35
C GLU A 283 -11.93 18.17 -11.45
N VAL A 284 -11.62 17.90 -12.73
CA VAL A 284 -12.42 18.41 -13.87
C VAL A 284 -13.86 17.89 -13.83
N SER A 285 -14.05 16.63 -13.46
CA SER A 285 -15.39 16.01 -13.40
C SER A 285 -16.25 16.64 -12.31
N THR A 286 -15.69 16.84 -11.12
CA THR A 286 -16.40 17.50 -10.01
C THR A 286 -16.74 18.95 -10.34
N LYS A 287 -15.78 19.69 -10.91
CA LYS A 287 -16.01 21.07 -11.32
C LYS A 287 -17.09 21.19 -12.41
N LYS A 288 -17.17 20.21 -13.33
CA LYS A 288 -18.23 20.14 -14.34
C LYS A 288 -19.62 19.92 -13.72
N ALA A 289 -19.71 19.04 -12.68
CA ALA A 289 -20.96 18.79 -11.98
C ALA A 289 -21.41 20.04 -11.19
N GLU A 290 -20.49 20.72 -10.49
CA GLU A 290 -20.76 21.98 -9.79
C GLU A 290 -21.21 23.09 -10.77
N LEU A 291 -20.55 23.21 -11.93
CA LEU A 291 -20.94 24.15 -12.99
C LEU A 291 -22.35 23.88 -13.50
N SER A 292 -22.73 22.59 -13.72
CA SER A 292 -24.08 22.24 -14.21
C SER A 292 -25.16 22.50 -13.16
N HIS A 293 -24.85 22.20 -11.88
CA HIS A 293 -25.75 22.50 -10.77
C HIS A 293 -25.96 24.01 -10.60
N SER A 294 -24.87 24.77 -10.53
CA SER A 294 -24.93 26.23 -10.43
C SER A 294 -25.65 26.86 -11.63
N LYS A 295 -25.46 26.31 -12.85
CA LYS A 295 -26.17 26.75 -14.05
C LYS A 295 -27.67 26.46 -13.98
N ALA A 296 -28.04 25.28 -13.47
CA ALA A 296 -29.43 24.91 -13.26
C ALA A 296 -30.09 25.80 -12.20
N THR A 297 -29.35 26.12 -11.12
CA THR A 297 -29.81 27.05 -10.08
C THR A 297 -29.95 28.47 -10.64
N TYR A 298 -28.96 28.95 -11.36
CA TYR A 298 -28.98 30.26 -12.01
C TYR A 298 -30.18 30.44 -12.95
N SER A 299 -30.51 29.38 -13.72
CA SER A 299 -31.64 29.41 -14.66
C SER A 299 -33.02 29.37 -13.97
N LYS A 300 -33.07 28.92 -12.71
CA LYS A 300 -34.32 28.85 -11.91
C LYS A 300 -34.63 30.16 -11.16
N ILE A 301 -33.62 31.02 -10.98
CA ILE A 301 -33.84 32.30 -10.29
C ILE A 301 -34.44 33.30 -11.29
N GLY A 302 -35.74 33.42 -11.27
CA GLY A 302 -36.45 34.49 -12.00
C GLY A 302 -36.31 35.81 -11.23
N THR A 303 -35.98 36.88 -11.93
CA THR A 303 -35.80 38.21 -11.33
C THR A 303 -36.99 39.15 -11.63
N ASP A 304 -37.96 38.71 -12.45
CA ASP A 304 -39.09 39.53 -12.93
C ASP A 304 -40.46 39.02 -12.48
N GLU A 305 -40.50 38.01 -11.62
CA GLU A 305 -41.78 37.44 -11.14
C GLU A 305 -42.19 38.09 -9.79
N ALA A 306 -43.45 38.52 -9.71
CA ALA A 306 -44.00 39.13 -8.49
C ALA A 306 -44.15 38.14 -7.32
N GLU A 307 -43.91 36.88 -7.55
CA GLU A 307 -44.04 35.80 -6.57
C GLU A 307 -42.83 34.91 -6.57
N CYS A 308 -42.44 34.39 -5.39
CA CYS A 308 -41.29 33.48 -5.23
C CYS A 308 -41.50 32.18 -6.05
N PRO A 309 -40.58 31.77 -6.91
CA PRO A 309 -40.73 30.58 -7.76
C PRO A 309 -40.75 29.25 -6.98
N VAL A 310 -40.45 29.28 -5.67
CA VAL A 310 -40.38 28.07 -4.82
C VAL A 310 -41.63 27.94 -3.94
N CYS A 311 -42.14 29.04 -3.36
CA CYS A 311 -43.25 28.96 -2.40
C CYS A 311 -44.47 29.82 -2.77
N LEU A 312 -44.44 30.47 -3.92
CA LEU A 312 -45.55 31.29 -4.48
C LEU A 312 -46.06 32.43 -3.55
N ARG A 313 -45.21 32.95 -2.66
CA ARG A 313 -45.50 34.12 -1.86
C ARG A 313 -45.12 35.39 -2.62
N PRO A 314 -45.91 36.48 -2.46
CA PRO A 314 -45.48 37.79 -2.97
C PRO A 314 -44.12 38.18 -2.41
N MET A 315 -43.23 38.64 -3.24
CA MET A 315 -41.89 39.10 -2.86
C MET A 315 -41.91 40.63 -2.71
N ASP A 316 -41.23 41.15 -1.70
CA ASP A 316 -40.99 42.58 -1.57
C ASP A 316 -39.72 43.01 -2.35
N ASP A 317 -39.51 44.31 -2.48
CA ASP A 317 -38.33 44.86 -3.20
C ASP A 317 -36.98 44.38 -2.62
N HIS A 318 -36.98 44.02 -1.29
CA HIS A 318 -35.78 43.51 -0.63
C HIS A 318 -35.50 42.04 -0.99
N ASP A 319 -36.54 41.24 -1.13
CA ASP A 319 -36.42 39.84 -1.55
C ASP A 319 -35.95 39.74 -3.01
N VAL A 320 -36.41 40.65 -3.88
CA VAL A 320 -35.97 40.76 -5.28
C VAL A 320 -34.52 41.18 -5.35
N GLU A 321 -34.10 42.15 -4.53
CA GLU A 321 -32.71 42.61 -4.48
C GLU A 321 -31.77 41.47 -3.98
N HIS A 322 -32.23 40.68 -3.01
CA HIS A 322 -31.48 39.50 -2.56
C HIS A 322 -31.33 38.47 -3.68
N LEU A 323 -32.37 38.19 -4.43
CA LEU A 323 -32.33 37.26 -5.56
C LEU A 323 -31.47 37.76 -6.70
N ILE A 324 -31.46 39.05 -6.97
CA ILE A 324 -30.56 39.68 -7.95
C ILE A 324 -29.09 39.52 -7.54
N ASN A 325 -28.83 39.78 -6.25
CA ASN A 325 -27.45 39.65 -5.73
C ASN A 325 -27.01 38.18 -5.72
N GLU A 326 -27.89 37.25 -5.35
CA GLU A 326 -27.58 35.81 -5.40
C GLU A 326 -27.35 35.32 -6.83
N LYS A 327 -28.13 35.83 -7.79
CA LYS A 327 -27.93 35.54 -9.22
C LYS A 327 -26.64 36.11 -9.75
N ALA A 328 -26.24 37.30 -9.31
CA ALA A 328 -24.96 37.92 -9.67
C ALA A 328 -23.79 37.09 -9.11
N ASP A 329 -23.87 36.68 -7.83
CA ASP A 329 -22.83 35.84 -7.21
C ASP A 329 -22.72 34.48 -7.91
N LEU A 330 -23.84 33.87 -8.28
CA LEU A 330 -23.86 32.65 -9.07
C LEU A 330 -23.23 32.83 -10.47
N LYS A 331 -23.47 33.97 -11.11
CA LYS A 331 -22.86 34.30 -12.41
C LYS A 331 -21.33 34.40 -12.31
N ASP A 332 -20.84 35.07 -11.28
CA ASP A 332 -19.41 35.21 -11.07
C ASP A 332 -18.74 33.84 -10.73
N ARG A 333 -19.43 33.01 -9.95
CA ARG A 333 -19.00 31.62 -9.71
C ARG A 333 -18.94 30.79 -10.99
N LEU A 334 -19.94 30.92 -11.87
CA LEU A 334 -19.96 30.24 -13.16
C LEU A 334 -18.79 30.62 -14.06
N ILE A 335 -18.44 31.92 -14.11
CA ILE A 335 -17.27 32.42 -14.88
C ILE A 335 -15.98 31.83 -14.29
N LYS A 336 -15.86 31.84 -12.94
CA LYS A 336 -14.69 31.30 -12.25
C LYS A 336 -14.52 29.80 -12.48
N PHE A 337 -15.60 29.03 -12.36
CA PHE A 337 -15.57 27.61 -12.68
C PHE A 337 -15.16 27.32 -14.13
N GLY A 338 -15.64 28.13 -15.07
CA GLY A 338 -15.24 28.02 -16.48
C GLY A 338 -13.74 28.22 -16.71
N ALA A 339 -13.16 29.23 -16.05
CA ALA A 339 -11.73 29.51 -16.12
C ALA A 339 -10.87 28.41 -15.47
N ASP A 340 -11.29 27.96 -14.27
CA ASP A 340 -10.62 26.89 -13.55
C ASP A 340 -10.54 25.60 -14.38
N ILE A 341 -11.67 25.22 -15.00
CA ILE A 341 -11.76 24.02 -15.83
C ILE A 341 -10.81 24.08 -17.02
N LYS A 342 -10.71 25.25 -17.65
CA LYS A 342 -9.81 25.44 -18.81
C LYS A 342 -8.36 25.26 -18.37
N GLY A 343 -7.97 25.91 -17.28
CA GLY A 343 -6.60 25.79 -16.75
C GLY A 343 -6.24 24.35 -16.36
N ILE A 344 -7.17 23.65 -15.69
CA ILE A 344 -6.92 22.26 -15.31
C ILE A 344 -6.84 21.34 -16.54
N SER A 345 -7.66 21.61 -17.58
CA SER A 345 -7.64 20.83 -18.81
C SER A 345 -6.31 20.97 -19.56
N GLU A 346 -5.72 22.15 -19.56
CA GLU A 346 -4.39 22.38 -20.15
C GLU A 346 -3.29 21.62 -19.37
N VAL A 347 -3.36 21.64 -18.03
CA VAL A 347 -2.45 20.85 -17.18
C VAL A 347 -2.62 19.35 -17.42
N LEU A 348 -3.86 18.91 -17.61
CA LEU A 348 -4.16 17.50 -17.89
C LEU A 348 -3.56 17.05 -19.23
N GLU A 349 -3.70 17.86 -20.28
CA GLU A 349 -3.10 17.53 -21.58
C GLU A 349 -1.57 17.50 -21.52
N ASN A 350 -0.97 18.44 -20.80
CA ASN A 350 0.47 18.41 -20.54
C ASN A 350 0.89 17.13 -19.77
N ALA A 351 0.15 16.78 -18.73
CA ALA A 351 0.43 15.57 -17.97
C ALA A 351 0.28 14.29 -18.81
N LYS A 352 -0.71 14.23 -19.70
CA LYS A 352 -0.88 13.11 -20.64
C LYS A 352 0.28 13.03 -21.63
N SER A 353 0.73 14.18 -22.15
CA SER A 353 1.88 14.19 -23.03
C SER A 353 3.15 13.71 -22.32
N ILE A 354 3.37 14.16 -21.08
CA ILE A 354 4.49 13.69 -20.25
C ILE A 354 4.36 12.18 -19.96
N LYS A 355 3.16 11.68 -19.65
CA LYS A 355 2.91 10.25 -19.49
C LYS A 355 3.37 9.47 -20.71
N THR A 356 2.97 9.92 -21.92
CA THR A 356 3.36 9.27 -23.17
C THR A 356 4.89 9.27 -23.36
N VAL A 357 5.54 10.38 -23.03
CA VAL A 357 7.00 10.48 -23.09
C VAL A 357 7.66 9.49 -22.12
N VAL A 358 7.17 9.40 -20.88
CA VAL A 358 7.69 8.46 -19.87
C VAL A 358 7.42 7.02 -20.29
N GLN A 359 6.25 6.71 -20.81
CA GLN A 359 5.92 5.38 -21.33
C GLN A 359 6.85 4.97 -22.48
N ASN A 360 7.09 5.89 -23.41
CA ASN A 360 8.04 5.68 -24.51
C ASN A 360 9.47 5.49 -23.97
N ALA A 361 9.86 6.27 -22.96
CA ALA A 361 11.16 6.11 -22.31
C ALA A 361 11.29 4.76 -21.59
N ILE A 362 10.25 4.29 -20.90
CA ILE A 362 10.20 2.93 -20.29
C ILE A 362 10.35 1.88 -21.39
N SER A 363 9.56 1.98 -22.45
CA SER A 363 9.62 1.04 -23.57
C SER A 363 11.01 1.01 -24.19
N ASN A 364 11.58 2.18 -24.48
CA ASN A 364 12.92 2.28 -25.05
C ASN A 364 14.00 1.71 -24.13
N ASN A 365 13.92 1.98 -22.82
CA ASN A 365 14.87 1.42 -21.86
C ASN A 365 14.66 -0.08 -21.63
N THR A 366 13.40 -0.54 -21.67
CA THR A 366 13.10 -1.98 -21.62
C THR A 366 13.66 -2.70 -22.84
N ASN A 367 13.56 -2.09 -24.01
CA ASN A 367 14.18 -2.64 -25.22
C ASN A 367 15.71 -2.67 -25.08
N LYS A 368 16.32 -1.56 -24.63
CA LYS A 368 17.76 -1.50 -24.35
C LYS A 368 18.20 -2.53 -23.33
N LEU A 369 17.41 -2.71 -22.26
CA LEU A 369 17.67 -3.73 -21.24
C LEU A 369 17.64 -5.15 -21.82
N SER A 370 16.63 -5.42 -22.67
CA SER A 370 16.53 -6.73 -23.34
C SER A 370 17.70 -6.96 -24.30
N GLU A 371 18.13 -5.94 -25.03
CA GLU A 371 19.30 -5.98 -25.91
C GLU A 371 20.60 -6.19 -25.12
N ALA A 372 20.76 -5.43 -24.01
CA ALA A 372 21.92 -5.58 -23.13
C ALA A 372 21.98 -6.98 -22.48
N LYS A 373 20.85 -7.49 -21.98
CA LYS A 373 20.75 -8.85 -21.43
C LYS A 373 21.10 -9.90 -22.47
N LEU A 374 20.60 -9.72 -23.69
CA LEU A 374 20.93 -10.63 -24.79
C LEU A 374 22.41 -10.55 -25.19
N ALA A 375 23.00 -9.35 -25.19
CA ALA A 375 24.42 -9.15 -25.46
C ALA A 375 25.28 -9.79 -24.39
N ASN A 376 24.96 -9.58 -23.11
CA ASN A 376 25.67 -10.18 -21.98
C ASN A 376 25.57 -11.72 -22.00
N GLN A 377 24.38 -12.25 -22.32
CA GLN A 377 24.17 -13.69 -22.46
C GLN A 377 25.01 -14.29 -23.62
N LYS A 378 25.06 -13.59 -24.76
CA LYS A 378 25.91 -14.00 -25.89
C LYS A 378 27.40 -13.96 -25.51
N ARG A 379 27.82 -12.90 -24.81
CA ARG A 379 29.19 -12.76 -24.33
C ARG A 379 29.58 -13.87 -23.37
N GLU A 380 28.70 -14.19 -22.44
CA GLU A 380 28.93 -15.28 -21.47
C GLU A 380 29.05 -16.65 -22.17
N SER A 381 28.15 -16.91 -23.14
CA SER A 381 28.26 -18.15 -23.94
C SER A 381 29.53 -18.24 -24.77
N LEU A 382 30.06 -17.10 -25.27
CA LEU A 382 31.35 -17.05 -25.97
C LEU A 382 32.53 -17.28 -25.02
N ASN A 383 32.54 -16.67 -23.83
CA ASN A 383 33.54 -16.91 -22.79
C ASN A 383 33.59 -18.38 -22.37
N GLN A 384 32.40 -18.97 -22.16
CA GLN A 384 32.27 -20.38 -21.83
C GLN A 384 32.87 -21.25 -22.94
N ARG A 385 32.59 -20.91 -24.19
CA ARG A 385 33.13 -21.62 -25.33
C ARG A 385 34.64 -21.48 -25.46
N ILE A 386 35.20 -20.29 -25.19
CA ILE A 386 36.65 -20.04 -25.16
C ILE A 386 37.31 -20.88 -24.07
N SER A 387 36.75 -20.90 -22.86
CA SER A 387 37.26 -21.72 -21.76
C SER A 387 37.25 -23.21 -22.10
N GLN A 388 36.17 -23.70 -22.75
CA GLN A 388 36.11 -25.07 -23.24
C GLN A 388 37.20 -25.39 -24.26
N LEU A 389 37.46 -24.47 -25.21
CA LEU A 389 38.50 -24.64 -26.20
C LEU A 389 39.90 -24.65 -25.58
N ASP A 390 40.13 -23.85 -24.52
CA ASP A 390 41.40 -23.84 -23.79
C ASP A 390 41.66 -25.16 -23.05
N GLU A 391 40.63 -25.70 -22.39
CA GLU A 391 40.73 -27.02 -21.74
C GLU A 391 41.01 -28.12 -22.78
N TRP A 392 40.26 -28.08 -23.89
CA TRP A 392 40.48 -29.06 -24.95
C TRP A 392 41.85 -28.97 -25.62
N LEU A 393 42.38 -27.76 -25.79
CA LEU A 393 43.75 -27.57 -26.31
C LEU A 393 44.80 -28.17 -25.36
N ALA A 394 44.56 -28.03 -24.05
CA ALA A 394 45.45 -28.64 -23.04
C ALA A 394 45.37 -30.18 -23.06
N GLU A 395 44.16 -30.76 -23.18
CA GLU A 395 43.98 -32.21 -23.30
C GLU A 395 44.59 -32.78 -24.57
N LEU A 396 44.39 -32.13 -25.72
CA LEU A 396 45.02 -32.52 -26.99
C LEU A 396 46.55 -32.46 -26.95
N GLU A 397 47.12 -31.57 -26.15
CA GLU A 397 48.57 -31.48 -25.96
C GLU A 397 49.13 -32.67 -25.16
N ILE A 398 48.37 -33.09 -24.11
CA ILE A 398 48.68 -34.31 -23.34
C ILE A 398 48.60 -35.53 -24.26
N ASP A 399 47.52 -35.65 -25.06
CA ASP A 399 47.33 -36.76 -25.98
C ASP A 399 48.37 -36.82 -27.09
N LEU A 400 48.79 -35.69 -27.66
CA LEU A 400 49.85 -35.57 -28.63
C LEU A 400 51.17 -36.08 -28.08
N ASN A 401 51.44 -35.83 -26.81
CA ASN A 401 52.62 -36.31 -26.10
C ASN A 401 52.49 -37.79 -25.73
N ALA A 402 51.25 -38.30 -25.53
CA ALA A 402 50.99 -39.70 -25.20
C ALA A 402 50.88 -40.62 -26.44
N VAL A 403 50.86 -40.07 -27.65
CA VAL A 403 50.78 -40.84 -28.94
C VAL A 403 51.83 -41.92 -29.11
N GLY A 404 52.77 -42.05 -28.17
CA GLY A 404 53.80 -43.10 -28.22
C GLY A 404 53.57 -44.36 -27.40
N ASN A 405 52.60 -44.38 -26.43
CA ASN A 405 52.66 -45.37 -25.36
C ASN A 405 51.45 -46.20 -24.96
N THR A 406 50.17 -45.90 -25.33
CA THR A 406 49.08 -46.80 -24.88
C THR A 406 47.81 -46.73 -25.74
N ASP A 407 47.37 -47.87 -26.29
CA ASP A 407 46.10 -48.06 -26.99
C ASP A 407 44.89 -48.22 -26.00
N THR A 408 45.12 -48.26 -24.70
CA THR A 408 44.12 -48.59 -23.68
C THR A 408 43.42 -47.38 -23.05
N ASP A 409 44.00 -46.17 -23.19
CA ASP A 409 43.48 -45.00 -22.47
C ASP A 409 42.23 -44.36 -23.10
N PHE A 410 42.07 -44.45 -24.43
CA PHE A 410 40.95 -43.79 -25.11
C PHE A 410 39.56 -44.43 -24.83
N ASP A 411 39.50 -45.78 -24.70
CA ASP A 411 38.22 -46.44 -24.38
C ASP A 411 37.75 -46.08 -22.95
N THR A 412 38.71 -45.99 -22.05
CA THR A 412 38.41 -45.58 -20.68
C THR A 412 37.95 -44.12 -20.61
N LEU A 413 38.60 -43.20 -21.35
CA LEU A 413 38.22 -41.79 -21.43
C LEU A 413 36.85 -41.54 -22.08
N ILE A 414 36.53 -42.30 -23.15
CA ILE A 414 35.20 -42.24 -23.81
C ILE A 414 34.10 -42.69 -22.87
N ASN A 415 34.32 -43.76 -22.09
CA ASN A 415 33.32 -44.25 -21.13
C ASN A 415 33.13 -43.26 -19.98
N GLN A 416 34.23 -42.78 -19.37
CA GLN A 416 34.16 -41.79 -18.29
C GLN A 416 33.49 -40.48 -18.73
N THR A 417 33.76 -39.99 -19.95
CA THR A 417 33.07 -38.81 -20.47
C THR A 417 31.62 -39.09 -20.83
N GLY A 418 31.27 -40.32 -21.18
CA GLY A 418 29.91 -40.77 -21.42
C GLY A 418 29.07 -40.73 -20.16
N ASP A 419 29.59 -41.28 -19.07
CA ASP A 419 28.88 -41.28 -17.77
C ASP A 419 28.72 -39.85 -17.25
N ARG A 420 29.78 -39.05 -17.32
CA ARG A 420 29.73 -37.63 -16.91
C ARG A 420 28.72 -36.80 -17.73
N LEU A 421 28.57 -37.12 -19.02
CA LEU A 421 27.63 -36.44 -19.90
C LEU A 421 26.19 -36.71 -19.49
N THR A 422 25.85 -37.97 -19.14
CA THR A 422 24.51 -38.32 -18.69
C THR A 422 24.14 -37.65 -17.37
N GLU A 423 25.08 -37.54 -16.44
CA GLU A 423 24.87 -36.84 -15.18
C GLU A 423 24.58 -35.34 -15.39
N ILE A 424 25.40 -34.67 -16.22
CA ILE A 424 25.25 -33.23 -16.50
C ILE A 424 23.95 -32.96 -17.28
N GLU A 425 23.59 -33.81 -18.27
CA GLU A 425 22.30 -33.67 -19.01
C GLU A 425 21.10 -33.76 -18.08
N ALA A 426 21.10 -34.68 -17.14
CA ALA A 426 20.07 -34.80 -16.12
C ALA A 426 20.00 -33.56 -15.22
N ALA A 427 21.14 -33.03 -14.81
CA ALA A 427 21.22 -31.81 -14.00
C ALA A 427 20.69 -30.58 -14.75
N VAL A 428 21.09 -30.37 -16.00
CA VAL A 428 20.61 -29.26 -16.84
C VAL A 428 19.10 -29.33 -17.04
N GLU A 429 18.54 -30.51 -17.34
CA GLU A 429 17.12 -30.67 -17.54
C GLU A 429 16.32 -30.46 -16.25
N SER A 430 16.86 -30.87 -15.10
CA SER A 430 16.27 -30.59 -13.79
C SER A 430 16.21 -29.09 -13.49
N LEU A 431 17.32 -28.39 -13.69
CA LEU A 431 17.40 -26.94 -13.49
C LEU A 431 16.51 -26.17 -14.47
N ARG A 432 16.42 -26.61 -15.73
CA ARG A 432 15.52 -26.04 -16.74
C ARG A 432 14.05 -26.14 -16.30
N LYS A 433 13.64 -27.29 -15.78
CA LYS A 433 12.28 -27.47 -15.24
C LYS A 433 12.03 -26.57 -14.04
N SER A 434 12.99 -26.43 -13.16
CA SER A 434 12.90 -25.52 -12.01
C SER A 434 12.74 -24.07 -12.45
N LEU A 435 13.51 -23.60 -13.42
CA LEU A 435 13.39 -22.24 -13.98
C LEU A 435 12.00 -22.01 -14.61
N ALA A 436 11.51 -22.97 -15.40
CA ALA A 436 10.17 -22.87 -16.00
C ALA A 436 9.06 -22.79 -14.95
N ASN A 437 9.18 -23.55 -13.86
CA ASN A 437 8.25 -23.47 -12.75
C ASN A 437 8.33 -22.11 -12.03
N LEU A 438 9.52 -21.60 -11.79
CA LEU A 438 9.71 -20.28 -11.17
C LEU A 438 9.20 -19.14 -12.05
N ASP A 439 9.36 -19.22 -13.38
CA ASP A 439 8.78 -18.24 -14.30
C ASP A 439 7.26 -18.26 -14.26
N LEU A 440 6.65 -19.43 -14.18
CA LEU A 440 5.21 -19.56 -13.95
C LEU A 440 4.77 -18.92 -12.63
N VAL A 441 5.45 -19.26 -11.54
CA VAL A 441 5.14 -18.69 -10.21
C VAL A 441 5.36 -17.18 -10.21
N LYS A 442 6.43 -16.69 -10.83
CA LYS A 442 6.73 -15.27 -10.97
C LYS A 442 5.62 -14.54 -11.75
N TYR A 443 5.12 -15.13 -12.84
CA TYR A 443 3.99 -14.56 -13.57
C TYR A 443 2.72 -14.52 -12.71
N VAL A 444 2.40 -15.62 -12.02
CA VAL A 444 1.21 -15.69 -11.15
C VAL A 444 1.25 -14.63 -10.04
N VAL A 445 2.42 -14.40 -9.45
CA VAL A 445 2.61 -13.45 -8.34
C VAL A 445 2.86 -12.01 -8.83
N SER A 446 3.12 -11.82 -10.13
CA SER A 446 3.38 -10.50 -10.72
C SER A 446 2.16 -9.59 -10.71
N GLU A 447 2.39 -8.32 -11.03
CA GLU A 447 1.31 -7.33 -11.16
C GLU A 447 0.30 -7.68 -12.27
N GLU A 448 0.73 -8.40 -13.30
CA GLU A 448 -0.09 -8.84 -14.43
C GLU A 448 -0.86 -10.14 -14.14
N GLY A 449 -0.47 -10.87 -13.10
CA GLY A 449 -1.07 -12.15 -12.70
C GLY A 449 -2.24 -12.02 -11.74
N VAL A 450 -2.21 -12.83 -10.69
CA VAL A 450 -3.26 -12.90 -9.65
C VAL A 450 -3.46 -11.55 -8.95
N LYS A 451 -2.38 -10.76 -8.78
CA LYS A 451 -2.48 -9.44 -8.15
C LYS A 451 -3.43 -8.52 -8.94
N SER A 452 -3.30 -8.43 -10.26
CA SER A 452 -4.19 -7.61 -11.11
C SER A 452 -5.64 -8.08 -11.03
N PHE A 453 -5.87 -9.40 -11.05
CA PHE A 453 -7.23 -9.95 -10.91
C PHE A 453 -7.86 -9.58 -9.56
N ILE A 454 -7.08 -9.72 -8.47
CA ILE A 454 -7.54 -9.33 -7.12
C ILE A 454 -7.80 -7.83 -7.07
N VAL A 455 -6.87 -7.00 -7.58
CA VAL A 455 -7.01 -5.54 -7.62
C VAL A 455 -8.29 -5.14 -8.33
N ASN A 456 -8.56 -5.68 -9.52
CA ASN A 456 -9.77 -5.33 -10.28
C ASN A 456 -11.05 -5.69 -9.53
N LYS A 457 -11.10 -6.85 -8.88
CA LYS A 457 -12.25 -7.27 -8.06
C LYS A 457 -12.43 -6.38 -6.84
N LEU A 458 -11.35 -6.01 -6.21
CA LEU A 458 -11.37 -5.15 -5.03
C LEU A 458 -11.72 -3.70 -5.39
N LEU A 459 -11.26 -3.21 -6.54
CA LEU A 459 -11.59 -1.87 -7.05
C LEU A 459 -13.08 -1.73 -7.34
N GLU A 460 -13.69 -2.72 -7.95
CA GLU A 460 -15.13 -2.72 -8.20
C GLU A 460 -15.92 -2.56 -6.89
N LEU A 461 -15.58 -3.36 -5.87
CA LEU A 461 -16.19 -3.29 -4.54
C LEU A 461 -15.92 -1.94 -3.85
N LEU A 462 -14.67 -1.48 -3.90
CA LEU A 462 -14.23 -0.23 -3.30
C LEU A 462 -14.99 0.96 -3.92
N ASN A 463 -15.01 1.05 -5.24
CA ASN A 463 -15.67 2.14 -5.95
C ASN A 463 -17.18 2.13 -5.71
N ASN A 464 -17.82 0.97 -5.70
CA ASN A 464 -19.25 0.85 -5.40
C ASN A 464 -19.57 1.29 -3.96
N LYS A 465 -18.77 0.88 -2.98
CA LYS A 465 -18.94 1.32 -1.59
C LYS A 465 -18.70 2.82 -1.43
N LEU A 466 -17.65 3.33 -2.07
CA LEU A 466 -17.34 4.76 -2.03
C LEU A 466 -18.46 5.61 -2.62
N LEU A 467 -19.00 5.22 -3.76
CA LEU A 467 -20.14 5.88 -4.37
C LEU A 467 -21.39 5.80 -3.48
N THR A 468 -21.60 4.69 -2.78
CA THR A 468 -22.71 4.56 -1.84
C THR A 468 -22.59 5.56 -0.72
N TYR A 469 -21.43 5.66 -0.07
CA TYR A 469 -21.22 6.63 1.01
C TYR A 469 -21.27 8.08 0.53
N LEU A 470 -20.72 8.39 -0.65
CA LEU A 470 -20.82 9.73 -1.22
C LEU A 470 -22.29 10.14 -1.44
N ARG A 471 -23.13 9.20 -1.91
CA ARG A 471 -24.57 9.45 -2.07
C ARG A 471 -25.28 9.62 -0.73
N GLN A 472 -24.98 8.78 0.25
CA GLN A 472 -25.55 8.90 1.61
C GLN A 472 -25.17 10.22 2.28
N LEU A 473 -23.99 10.75 1.97
CA LEU A 473 -23.49 12.04 2.47
C LEU A 473 -24.01 13.23 1.64
N ASP A 474 -24.89 13.01 0.67
CA ASP A 474 -25.37 14.03 -0.26
C ASP A 474 -24.22 14.80 -0.95
N ALA A 475 -23.12 14.10 -1.21
CA ALA A 475 -21.94 14.69 -1.80
C ALA A 475 -22.14 14.90 -3.31
N ASN A 476 -21.89 16.13 -3.76
CA ASN A 476 -22.00 16.53 -5.16
C ASN A 476 -20.76 16.13 -5.99
N SER A 477 -20.14 15.03 -5.63
CA SER A 477 -18.92 14.55 -6.26
C SER A 477 -18.93 13.03 -6.44
N ILE A 478 -18.30 12.57 -7.49
CA ILE A 478 -18.01 11.17 -7.73
C ILE A 478 -16.52 10.99 -7.55
N CYS A 479 -16.12 10.06 -6.72
CA CYS A 479 -14.73 9.67 -6.54
C CYS A 479 -14.60 8.19 -6.85
N ILE A 480 -13.69 7.85 -7.74
CA ILE A 480 -13.37 6.48 -8.10
C ILE A 480 -11.86 6.28 -8.10
N PHE A 481 -11.42 5.06 -7.84
CA PHE A 481 -10.03 4.65 -7.92
C PHE A 481 -9.81 3.81 -9.17
N ASN A 482 -8.68 4.02 -9.85
CA ASN A 482 -8.23 3.21 -10.96
C ASN A 482 -7.36 2.02 -10.50
N GLU A 483 -6.88 1.21 -11.43
CA GLU A 483 -6.04 0.03 -11.18
C GLU A 483 -4.69 0.33 -10.51
N TYR A 484 -4.25 1.58 -10.53
CA TYR A 484 -3.06 2.07 -9.83
C TYR A 484 -3.39 2.65 -8.45
N PHE A 485 -4.64 2.50 -7.99
CA PHE A 485 -5.21 3.11 -6.79
C PHE A 485 -5.11 4.64 -6.76
N GLU A 486 -5.22 5.25 -7.92
CA GLU A 486 -5.25 6.69 -8.07
C GLU A 486 -6.69 7.15 -8.18
N GLU A 487 -7.01 8.19 -7.45
CA GLU A 487 -8.34 8.74 -7.45
C GLU A 487 -8.62 9.62 -8.66
N GLU A 488 -9.80 9.47 -9.19
CA GLU A 488 -10.42 10.38 -10.14
C GLU A 488 -11.67 10.96 -9.49
N ILE A 489 -11.68 12.26 -9.22
CA ILE A 489 -12.82 12.93 -8.62
C ILE A 489 -13.49 13.81 -9.69
N THR A 490 -14.79 13.61 -9.86
CA THR A 490 -15.60 14.39 -10.78
C THR A 490 -16.65 15.16 -10.00
N ASN A 491 -16.93 16.38 -10.45
CA ASN A 491 -18.00 17.17 -9.88
C ASN A 491 -19.36 16.86 -10.53
N GLU A 492 -20.44 17.47 -10.07
CA GLU A 492 -21.81 17.32 -10.61
C GLU A 492 -21.92 17.56 -12.12
N LYS A 493 -20.97 18.27 -12.72
CA LYS A 493 -20.91 18.57 -14.16
C LYS A 493 -20.03 17.62 -14.93
N ASN A 494 -19.67 16.47 -14.34
CA ASN A 494 -18.75 15.47 -14.90
C ASN A 494 -17.39 16.03 -15.33
N LYS A 495 -16.90 17.09 -14.64
CA LYS A 495 -15.56 17.61 -14.85
C LYS A 495 -14.62 17.10 -13.81
N VAL A 496 -13.46 16.60 -14.25
CA VAL A 496 -12.39 16.12 -13.36
C VAL A 496 -11.81 17.28 -12.57
N CYS A 497 -11.74 17.12 -11.26
CA CYS A 497 -11.31 18.14 -10.30
C CYS A 497 -10.24 17.58 -9.37
N SER A 498 -9.39 18.45 -8.82
CA SER A 498 -8.54 18.07 -7.69
C SER A 498 -9.35 18.10 -6.39
N TYR A 499 -9.00 17.23 -5.46
CA TYR A 499 -9.51 17.25 -4.09
C TYR A 499 -9.49 18.66 -3.46
N PHE A 500 -8.46 19.45 -3.74
CA PHE A 500 -8.29 20.79 -3.18
C PHE A 500 -9.22 21.86 -3.76
N ASN A 501 -9.93 21.56 -4.84
CA ASN A 501 -10.88 22.50 -5.46
C ASN A 501 -12.25 22.52 -4.77
N PHE A 502 -12.48 21.57 -3.86
CA PHE A 502 -13.72 21.45 -3.11
C PHE A 502 -13.74 22.35 -1.87
N SER A 503 -14.95 22.74 -1.47
CA SER A 503 -15.18 23.41 -0.20
C SER A 503 -14.77 22.52 1.00
N GLY A 504 -14.66 23.11 2.18
CA GLY A 504 -14.33 22.36 3.39
C GLY A 504 -15.31 21.22 3.69
N ALA A 505 -16.61 21.45 3.51
CA ALA A 505 -17.66 20.45 3.73
C ALA A 505 -17.59 19.31 2.71
N GLU A 506 -17.42 19.63 1.43
CA GLU A 506 -17.31 18.63 0.36
C GLU A 506 -16.07 17.76 0.53
N ARG A 507 -14.91 18.35 0.85
CA ARG A 507 -13.70 17.58 1.15
C ARG A 507 -13.92 16.63 2.32
N LYS A 508 -14.59 17.11 3.37
CA LYS A 508 -14.93 16.31 4.53
C LYS A 508 -15.84 15.14 4.18
N ALA A 509 -16.83 15.36 3.32
CA ALA A 509 -17.70 14.29 2.84
C ALA A 509 -16.93 13.23 2.06
N ILE A 510 -16.00 13.64 1.18
CA ILE A 510 -15.12 12.72 0.44
C ILE A 510 -14.22 11.94 1.40
N ASP A 511 -13.59 12.61 2.37
CA ASP A 511 -12.72 11.97 3.35
C ASP A 511 -13.48 10.93 4.18
N LEU A 512 -14.70 11.26 4.62
CA LEU A 512 -15.54 10.33 5.35
C LEU A 512 -16.00 9.14 4.52
N ALA A 513 -16.42 9.39 3.28
CA ALA A 513 -16.79 8.32 2.36
C ALA A 513 -15.62 7.35 2.13
N CYS A 514 -14.41 7.87 1.92
CA CYS A 514 -13.19 7.07 1.81
C CYS A 514 -12.94 6.27 3.09
N LEU A 515 -13.04 6.91 4.23
CA LEU A 515 -12.78 6.34 5.54
C LEU A 515 -13.73 5.18 5.85
N PHE A 516 -15.03 5.36 5.64
CA PHE A 516 -16.02 4.29 5.80
C PHE A 516 -15.77 3.16 4.79
N THR A 517 -15.48 3.51 3.54
CA THR A 517 -15.16 2.55 2.49
C THR A 517 -13.96 1.68 2.86
N PHE A 518 -12.84 2.28 3.27
CA PHE A 518 -11.64 1.54 3.65
C PHE A 518 -11.86 0.66 4.88
N SER A 519 -12.62 1.14 5.86
CA SER A 519 -13.01 0.34 7.02
C SER A 519 -13.79 -0.90 6.60
N ASP A 520 -14.76 -0.75 5.68
CA ASP A 520 -15.55 -1.87 5.15
C ASP A 520 -14.71 -2.84 4.33
N MET A 521 -13.87 -2.31 3.45
CA MET A 521 -12.99 -3.13 2.62
C MET A 521 -12.04 -3.99 3.46
N ARG A 522 -11.49 -3.42 4.52
CA ARG A 522 -10.66 -4.15 5.48
C ARG A 522 -11.40 -5.33 6.11
N ARG A 523 -12.67 -5.16 6.43
CA ARG A 523 -13.52 -6.20 7.03
C ARG A 523 -13.86 -7.32 6.06
N LEU A 524 -14.08 -6.99 4.78
CA LEU A 524 -14.42 -7.96 3.74
C LEU A 524 -13.28 -8.92 3.39
N GLN A 525 -12.05 -8.49 3.54
CA GLN A 525 -10.86 -9.28 3.17
C GLN A 525 -10.48 -10.39 4.13
N GLY A 526 -11.26 -10.65 5.15
CA GLY A 526 -10.95 -11.72 6.08
C GLY A 526 -9.83 -11.38 7.06
N GLY A 527 -9.38 -10.13 7.08
CA GLY A 527 -8.51 -9.59 8.11
C GLY A 527 -9.15 -9.64 9.49
N VAL A 528 -8.43 -9.19 10.50
CA VAL A 528 -8.95 -9.09 11.85
C VAL A 528 -10.09 -8.09 11.88
N LYS A 529 -11.22 -8.49 12.45
CA LYS A 529 -12.33 -7.59 12.74
C LYS A 529 -12.16 -7.00 14.13
N TYR A 530 -12.24 -5.69 14.21
CA TYR A 530 -12.33 -4.96 15.47
C TYR A 530 -13.80 -4.63 15.76
N ASN A 531 -14.17 -4.65 17.04
CA ASN A 531 -15.50 -4.23 17.50
C ASN A 531 -15.58 -2.74 17.82
N LEU A 532 -14.52 -1.98 17.60
CA LEU A 532 -14.38 -0.58 18.00
C LEU A 532 -14.11 0.31 16.80
N ALA A 533 -14.83 1.42 16.71
CA ALA A 533 -14.56 2.52 15.81
C ALA A 533 -14.69 3.84 16.58
N ILE A 534 -13.66 4.67 16.56
CA ILE A 534 -13.61 5.97 17.23
C ILE A 534 -13.53 7.07 16.17
N TYR A 535 -14.44 8.00 16.23
CA TYR A 535 -14.56 9.13 15.32
C TYR A 535 -14.28 10.42 16.10
N ASP A 536 -13.07 10.94 16.00
CA ASP A 536 -12.66 12.14 16.74
C ASP A 536 -12.81 13.40 15.90
N GLU A 537 -13.58 14.37 16.43
CA GLU A 537 -13.87 15.66 15.82
C GLU A 537 -14.52 15.58 14.42
N LEU A 538 -15.28 14.52 14.17
CA LEU A 538 -15.93 14.27 12.90
C LEU A 538 -16.91 15.38 12.51
N PHE A 539 -17.60 15.95 13.48
CA PHE A 539 -18.68 16.93 13.29
C PHE A 539 -18.23 18.39 13.46
N ASP A 540 -17.00 18.63 13.92
CA ASP A 540 -16.68 19.88 14.59
C ASP A 540 -16.38 21.07 13.68
N SER A 541 -16.17 20.89 12.37
CA SER A 541 -15.60 22.01 11.62
C SER A 541 -16.22 22.38 10.27
N SER A 542 -17.09 21.56 9.67
CA SER A 542 -17.47 21.85 8.29
C SER A 542 -18.89 21.45 7.85
N PHE A 543 -19.60 20.67 8.66
CA PHE A 543 -20.95 20.26 8.33
C PHE A 543 -22.00 21.23 8.91
N ASP A 544 -23.02 21.46 8.12
CA ASP A 544 -24.27 22.04 8.57
C ASP A 544 -25.12 20.99 9.34
N GLU A 545 -26.26 21.39 9.86
CA GLU A 545 -27.17 20.49 10.62
C GLU A 545 -27.56 19.27 9.79
N LYS A 546 -27.84 19.44 8.50
CA LYS A 546 -28.23 18.35 7.59
C LYS A 546 -27.06 17.38 7.38
N GLY A 547 -25.86 17.88 7.19
CA GLY A 547 -24.66 17.05 7.06
C GLY A 547 -24.37 16.23 8.32
N ILE A 548 -24.58 16.82 9.52
CA ILE A 548 -24.45 16.10 10.78
C ILE A 548 -25.51 14.98 10.88
N GLU A 549 -26.75 15.25 10.50
CA GLU A 549 -27.81 14.26 10.50
C GLU A 549 -27.48 13.07 9.59
N LEU A 550 -27.03 13.32 8.35
CA LEU A 550 -26.64 12.28 7.41
C LEU A 550 -25.48 11.43 7.93
N VAL A 551 -24.43 12.06 8.45
CA VAL A 551 -23.30 11.32 9.01
C VAL A 551 -23.72 10.50 10.22
N THR A 552 -24.56 11.05 11.08
CA THR A 552 -25.10 10.37 12.25
C THR A 552 -25.92 9.15 11.87
N GLN A 553 -26.78 9.28 10.86
CA GLN A 553 -27.56 8.16 10.33
C GLN A 553 -26.64 7.04 9.82
N ILE A 554 -25.62 7.38 9.03
CA ILE A 554 -24.64 6.41 8.55
C ILE A 554 -23.96 5.70 9.72
N LEU A 555 -23.56 6.44 10.76
CA LEU A 555 -22.92 5.84 11.92
C LEU A 555 -23.84 4.90 12.70
N GLN A 556 -25.12 5.24 12.83
CA GLN A 556 -26.12 4.38 13.46
C GLN A 556 -26.31 3.09 12.65
N GLU A 557 -26.58 3.21 11.34
CA GLU A 557 -26.72 2.08 10.43
C GLU A 557 -25.50 1.14 10.48
N ARG A 558 -24.30 1.71 10.42
CA ARG A 558 -23.04 0.95 10.51
C ARG A 558 -22.88 0.25 11.86
N THR A 559 -23.17 0.95 12.95
CA THR A 559 -23.04 0.40 14.30
C THR A 559 -23.96 -0.80 14.50
N GLU A 560 -25.18 -0.74 13.98
CA GLU A 560 -26.14 -1.82 14.03
C GLU A 560 -25.75 -2.99 13.12
N GLU A 561 -25.44 -2.72 11.85
CA GLU A 561 -25.06 -3.72 10.85
C GLU A 561 -23.79 -4.47 11.25
N LEU A 562 -22.78 -3.74 11.74
CA LEU A 562 -21.49 -4.30 12.09
C LEU A 562 -21.42 -4.87 13.50
N ASN A 563 -22.44 -4.61 14.31
CA ASN A 563 -22.51 -5.02 15.71
C ASN A 563 -21.27 -4.58 16.51
N GLU A 564 -20.93 -3.30 16.40
CA GLU A 564 -19.71 -2.71 16.99
C GLU A 564 -20.02 -1.62 18.02
N CYS A 565 -18.98 -1.20 18.73
CA CYS A 565 -18.93 0.00 19.54
C CYS A 565 -18.42 1.15 18.67
N SER A 566 -19.27 2.09 18.32
CA SER A 566 -18.90 3.32 17.63
C SER A 566 -18.87 4.47 18.63
N ILE A 567 -17.73 5.14 18.75
CA ILE A 567 -17.55 6.27 19.68
C ILE A 567 -17.36 7.54 18.88
N VAL A 568 -18.22 8.50 19.07
CA VAL A 568 -18.09 9.85 18.50
C VAL A 568 -17.57 10.81 19.56
N ILE A 569 -16.44 11.42 19.31
CA ILE A 569 -15.90 12.48 20.15
C ILE A 569 -16.32 13.81 19.54
N SER A 570 -17.21 14.54 20.22
CA SER A 570 -17.74 15.81 19.73
C SER A 570 -18.09 16.78 20.86
N HIS A 571 -18.11 18.07 20.55
CA HIS A 571 -18.60 19.11 21.44
C HIS A 571 -20.03 19.58 21.08
N ARG A 572 -20.61 19.03 20.02
CA ARG A 572 -21.94 19.44 19.54
C ARG A 572 -23.05 18.69 20.25
N LYS A 573 -24.12 19.42 20.60
CA LYS A 573 -25.33 18.85 21.26
C LYS A 573 -26.07 17.90 20.33
N GLU A 574 -26.04 18.13 19.03
CA GLU A 574 -26.68 17.32 18.00
C GLU A 574 -26.18 15.88 18.02
N SER A 575 -24.90 15.68 18.30
CA SER A 575 -24.30 14.35 18.40
C SER A 575 -24.89 13.51 19.54
N ILE A 576 -25.35 14.16 20.61
CA ILE A 576 -25.92 13.47 21.78
C ILE A 576 -27.31 12.89 21.46
N LYS A 577 -28.07 13.55 20.58
CA LYS A 577 -29.45 13.10 20.22
C LYS A 577 -29.46 11.74 19.50
N ALA A 578 -28.33 11.34 18.94
CA ALA A 578 -28.19 10.13 18.14
C ALA A 578 -27.63 8.94 18.93
N VAL A 579 -27.36 9.10 20.20
CA VAL A 579 -26.74 8.06 21.05
C VAL A 579 -27.69 6.86 21.19
N THR A 580 -27.20 5.67 20.84
CA THR A 580 -27.86 4.39 21.11
C THR A 580 -27.17 3.61 22.23
N GLY A 581 -25.97 4.03 22.60
CA GLY A 581 -25.14 3.49 23.69
C GLY A 581 -25.12 4.43 24.91
N GLU A 582 -23.94 4.84 25.31
CA GLU A 582 -23.70 5.66 26.50
C GLU A 582 -23.16 7.05 26.11
N VAL A 583 -23.50 8.06 26.89
CA VAL A 583 -22.86 9.38 26.85
C VAL A 583 -21.76 9.42 27.90
N VAL A 584 -20.51 9.38 27.48
CA VAL A 584 -19.35 9.56 28.36
C VAL A 584 -19.10 11.05 28.52
N PHE A 585 -19.40 11.58 29.70
CA PHE A 585 -19.25 13.01 29.96
C PHE A 585 -17.95 13.31 30.70
N ILE A 586 -17.12 14.14 30.07
CA ILE A 586 -15.82 14.56 30.62
C ILE A 586 -15.91 16.00 31.12
N GLU A 587 -15.56 16.19 32.35
CA GLU A 587 -15.45 17.51 32.96
C GLU A 587 -14.00 17.85 33.18
N LYS A 588 -13.59 19.05 32.77
CA LYS A 588 -12.25 19.58 33.08
C LYS A 588 -12.35 20.67 34.15
N GLU A 589 -11.62 20.47 35.21
CA GLU A 589 -11.53 21.40 36.34
C GLU A 589 -10.09 21.45 36.84
N ASN A 590 -9.56 22.67 37.08
CA ASN A 590 -8.17 22.90 37.48
C ASN A 590 -7.15 22.23 36.53
N GLY A 591 -7.45 22.21 35.23
CA GLY A 591 -6.62 21.61 34.22
C GLY A 591 -6.71 20.08 34.12
N ILE A 592 -7.43 19.42 35.01
CA ILE A 592 -7.57 17.96 35.10
C ILE A 592 -8.92 17.53 34.56
N SER A 593 -8.92 16.49 33.74
CA SER A 593 -10.11 15.86 33.17
C SER A 593 -10.56 14.70 34.04
N ARG A 594 -11.86 14.61 34.31
CA ARG A 594 -12.50 13.50 35.03
C ARG A 594 -13.79 13.09 34.32
N ARG A 595 -14.18 11.85 34.45
CA ARG A 595 -15.49 11.36 34.03
C ARG A 595 -16.54 11.72 35.10
N VAL A 596 -17.68 12.22 34.67
CA VAL A 596 -18.81 12.49 35.55
C VAL A 596 -20.08 11.92 34.92
N ASP A 597 -21.08 11.65 35.75
CA ASP A 597 -22.38 11.17 35.24
C ASP A 597 -23.03 12.27 34.41
N TYR A 598 -23.53 11.87 33.24
CA TYR A 598 -24.29 12.77 32.37
C TYR A 598 -25.69 12.98 32.94
N ASN A 599 -25.93 14.12 33.57
CA ASN A 599 -27.26 14.55 33.90
C ASN A 599 -27.77 15.44 32.76
N GLU A 600 -28.88 15.07 32.12
CA GLU A 600 -29.56 15.92 31.12
C GLU A 600 -29.87 17.28 31.76
N GLN A 601 -29.11 18.32 31.46
CA GLN A 601 -29.36 19.71 31.78
C GLN A 601 -29.86 20.46 30.55
#